data_8d41b287eff3860f922d9cbdbd1c78a2
#
_entry.id   8d41b287eff3860f922d9cbdbd1c78a2
#
_cell.length_a   1.000
_cell.length_b   1.000
_cell.length_c   1.000
_cell.angle_alpha   90.00
_cell.angle_beta   90.00
_cell.angle_gamma   90.00
#
_symmetry.space_group_name_H-M   'P 1'
#
loop_
_entity.id
_entity.type
_entity.pdbx_description
1 polymer ?
#
loop_
_entity_poly.entity_id
_entity_poly.type
_entity_poly.pdbx_seq_one_letter_code
_entity_poly.pdbx_strand_id
1 'polypeptide(L)'
;MILLADIGNTCVKLARSEGNVFGEVERRSYDEADWARWLDGADEVHLSCVGPQPDALFRLAAERNIKVRRVRELASHPTLFPEGLGEDRCAAILGARRRAPGRDVLIVDCGTCLTTDLISSDGQHLGGIISPGLRLRLESMHEHTAALPQVSCEGEAPLWAFTTDEAMRGGAMNGLRFEIDGYIREARRKRSGVKVFYTGGLPLALESEVEVCPNLVLEGLL
;
A
#
# COMPACT_ATOMS: atom_id res chain seq x y z
N MET A 1 -7.17 23.16 -5.43
CA MET A 1 -6.34 22.25 -4.61
C MET A 1 -7.07 20.93 -4.41
N ILE A 2 -6.41 19.80 -4.59
CA ILE A 2 -7.01 18.47 -4.41
C ILE A 2 -6.49 17.88 -3.09
N LEU A 3 -7.39 17.33 -2.27
CA LEU A 3 -7.03 16.50 -1.13
C LEU A 3 -6.89 15.05 -1.59
N LEU A 4 -5.71 14.46 -1.44
CA LEU A 4 -5.46 13.04 -1.64
C LEU A 4 -5.62 12.33 -0.31
N ALA A 5 -6.47 11.29 -0.27
CA ALA A 5 -6.76 10.52 0.93
C ALA A 5 -6.64 9.02 0.67
N ASP A 6 -5.73 8.36 1.35
CA ASP A 6 -5.58 6.90 1.35
C ASP A 6 -5.96 6.36 2.74
N ILE A 7 -7.09 5.68 2.81
CA ILE A 7 -7.66 5.11 4.03
C ILE A 7 -7.41 3.60 4.01
N GLY A 8 -6.30 3.22 4.62
CA GLY A 8 -5.89 1.82 4.79
C GLY A 8 -6.58 1.16 6.00
N ASN A 9 -6.19 -0.07 6.32
CA ASN A 9 -6.74 -0.79 7.48
C ASN A 9 -6.18 -0.31 8.84
N THR A 10 -5.05 0.38 8.85
CA THR A 10 -4.34 0.76 10.09
C THR A 10 -4.27 2.26 10.29
N CYS A 11 -4.17 3.04 9.23
CA CYS A 11 -4.03 4.48 9.30
C CYS A 11 -4.57 5.16 8.04
N VAL A 12 -4.75 6.47 8.16
CA VAL A 12 -5.07 7.39 7.06
C VAL A 12 -3.80 8.12 6.65
N LYS A 13 -3.53 8.18 5.34
CA LYS A 13 -2.50 9.04 4.76
C LYS A 13 -3.17 10.15 3.97
N LEU A 14 -2.75 11.38 4.20
CA LEU A 14 -3.32 12.57 3.63
C LEU A 14 -2.23 13.45 3.02
N ALA A 15 -2.50 14.01 1.85
CA ALA A 15 -1.65 15.02 1.24
C ALA A 15 -2.48 16.03 0.44
N ARG A 16 -2.02 17.27 0.36
CA ARG A 16 -2.60 18.28 -0.53
C ARG A 16 -1.82 18.34 -1.83
N SER A 17 -2.51 18.40 -2.95
CA SER A 17 -1.87 18.46 -4.25
C SER A 17 -2.28 19.69 -5.04
N GLU A 18 -1.32 20.22 -5.79
CA GLU A 18 -1.51 21.25 -6.81
C GLU A 18 -0.92 20.75 -8.13
N GLY A 19 -1.77 20.56 -9.11
CA GLY A 19 -1.38 19.91 -10.38
C GLY A 19 -0.97 18.47 -10.16
N ASN A 20 0.20 18.07 -10.67
CA ASN A 20 0.71 16.71 -10.65
C ASN A 20 1.71 16.42 -9.50
N VAL A 21 1.73 17.26 -8.48
CA VAL A 21 2.62 17.12 -7.32
C VAL A 21 1.81 17.28 -6.04
N PHE A 22 2.21 16.60 -4.99
CA PHE A 22 1.66 16.79 -3.66
C PHE A 22 2.75 17.16 -2.66
N GLY A 23 2.34 17.86 -1.59
CA GLY A 23 3.23 18.32 -0.52
C GLY A 23 3.52 17.23 0.51
N GLU A 24 3.70 17.65 1.74
CA GLU A 24 3.96 16.76 2.87
C GLU A 24 2.82 15.77 3.08
N VAL A 25 3.20 14.51 3.38
CA VAL A 25 2.26 13.44 3.68
C VAL A 25 2.08 13.32 5.18
N GLU A 26 0.88 13.56 5.66
CA GLU A 26 0.53 13.29 7.05
C GLU A 26 -0.04 11.86 7.19
N ARG A 27 0.40 11.19 8.26
CA ARG A 27 -0.18 9.92 8.72
C ARG A 27 -0.92 10.15 10.03
N ARG A 28 -2.15 9.65 10.11
CA ARG A 28 -3.01 9.79 11.29
C ARG A 28 -3.71 8.45 11.58
N SER A 29 -4.05 8.23 12.84
CA SER A 29 -5.07 7.24 13.19
C SER A 29 -6.45 7.74 12.74
N TYR A 30 -7.44 6.86 12.71
CA TYR A 30 -8.80 7.24 12.30
C TYR A 30 -9.41 8.30 13.20
N ASP A 31 -9.18 8.19 14.53
CA ASP A 31 -9.71 9.09 15.54
C ASP A 31 -9.05 10.48 15.51
N GLU A 32 -7.84 10.56 14.96
CA GLU A 32 -7.08 11.81 14.82
C GLU A 32 -7.29 12.51 13.48
N ALA A 33 -8.07 11.93 12.57
CA ALA A 33 -8.34 12.51 11.26
C ALA A 33 -9.30 13.71 11.38
N ASP A 34 -8.76 14.90 11.48
CA ASP A 34 -9.54 16.16 11.45
C ASP A 34 -9.93 16.50 10.00
N TRP A 35 -11.02 15.90 9.54
CA TRP A 35 -11.54 16.09 8.19
C TRP A 35 -11.94 17.54 7.91
N ALA A 36 -12.39 18.31 8.91
CA ALA A 36 -12.76 19.70 8.73
C ALA A 36 -11.56 20.55 8.35
N ARG A 37 -10.43 20.34 9.03
CA ARG A 37 -9.14 20.99 8.71
C ARG A 37 -8.61 20.57 7.32
N TRP A 38 -8.71 19.28 6.98
CA TRP A 38 -8.17 18.77 5.73
C TRP A 38 -8.98 19.19 4.51
N LEU A 39 -10.29 19.33 4.65
CA LEU A 39 -11.19 19.84 3.61
C LEU A 39 -11.11 21.36 3.44
N ASP A 40 -10.44 22.08 4.33
CA ASP A 40 -10.31 23.52 4.20
C ASP A 40 -9.47 23.90 2.98
N GLY A 41 -10.07 24.69 2.07
CA GLY A 41 -9.48 25.07 0.80
C GLY A 41 -9.39 23.94 -0.26
N ALA A 42 -9.96 22.76 -0.01
CA ALA A 42 -10.02 21.72 -1.02
C ALA A 42 -11.18 21.96 -2.00
N ASP A 43 -10.90 21.84 -3.29
CA ASP A 43 -11.92 21.89 -4.36
C ASP A 43 -12.47 20.49 -4.66
N GLU A 44 -11.63 19.46 -4.47
CA GLU A 44 -11.94 18.07 -4.74
C GLU A 44 -11.17 17.13 -3.79
N VAL A 45 -11.71 15.95 -3.53
CA VAL A 45 -11.04 14.87 -2.80
C VAL A 45 -10.86 13.68 -3.73
N HIS A 46 -9.63 13.17 -3.83
CA HIS A 46 -9.35 11.89 -4.46
C HIS A 46 -9.11 10.83 -3.38
N LEU A 47 -9.88 9.76 -3.42
CA LEU A 47 -10.00 8.79 -2.34
C LEU A 47 -9.64 7.37 -2.77
N SER A 48 -8.78 6.73 -1.97
CA SER A 48 -8.60 5.28 -1.87
C SER A 48 -9.06 4.86 -0.48
N CYS A 49 -9.96 3.88 -0.39
CA CYS A 49 -10.49 3.42 0.88
C CYS A 49 -10.69 1.90 0.89
N VAL A 50 -9.89 1.22 1.69
CA VAL A 50 -10.01 -0.22 2.00
C VAL A 50 -10.18 -0.48 3.50
N GLY A 51 -10.10 0.57 4.30
CA GLY A 51 -10.36 0.57 5.74
C GLY A 51 -11.78 0.96 6.09
N PRO A 52 -12.03 1.44 7.33
CA PRO A 52 -13.32 1.97 7.75
C PRO A 52 -13.80 3.10 6.85
N GLN A 53 -15.11 3.12 6.54
CA GLN A 53 -15.67 4.18 5.71
C GLN A 53 -15.60 5.53 6.42
N PRO A 54 -15.10 6.58 5.77
CA PRO A 54 -14.95 7.91 6.39
C PRO A 54 -16.25 8.72 6.27
N ASP A 55 -17.31 8.31 6.97
CA ASP A 55 -18.63 8.97 6.90
C ASP A 55 -18.57 10.46 7.21
N ALA A 56 -17.69 10.86 8.15
CA ALA A 56 -17.48 12.26 8.48
C ALA A 56 -16.87 13.06 7.30
N LEU A 57 -15.96 12.46 6.52
CA LEU A 57 -15.41 13.06 5.31
C LEU A 57 -16.55 13.29 4.29
N PHE A 58 -17.36 12.27 4.01
CA PHE A 58 -18.44 12.38 3.02
C PHE A 58 -19.47 13.43 3.41
N ARG A 59 -19.88 13.44 4.69
CA ARG A 59 -20.82 14.44 5.22
C ARG A 59 -20.28 15.86 5.06
N LEU A 60 -19.07 16.12 5.56
CA LEU A 60 -18.46 17.45 5.50
C LEU A 60 -18.16 17.89 4.07
N ALA A 61 -17.74 16.99 3.19
CA ALA A 61 -17.53 17.30 1.78
C ALA A 61 -18.84 17.71 1.10
N ALA A 62 -19.96 17.00 1.38
CA ALA A 62 -21.28 17.34 0.86
C ALA A 62 -21.77 18.72 1.37
N GLU A 63 -21.62 19.02 2.67
CA GLU A 63 -21.95 20.31 3.27
C GLU A 63 -21.19 21.48 2.63
N ARG A 64 -19.94 21.24 2.18
CA ARG A 64 -19.08 22.25 1.55
C ARG A 64 -19.11 22.23 0.02
N ASN A 65 -19.95 21.39 -0.60
CA ASN A 65 -20.00 21.17 -2.05
C ASN A 65 -18.66 20.73 -2.66
N ILE A 66 -17.86 19.97 -1.89
CA ILE A 66 -16.58 19.41 -2.34
C ILE A 66 -16.88 18.04 -2.97
N LYS A 67 -16.42 17.84 -4.20
CA LYS A 67 -16.58 16.56 -4.90
C LYS A 67 -15.60 15.53 -4.38
N VAL A 68 -16.10 14.32 -4.07
CA VAL A 68 -15.25 13.17 -3.71
C VAL A 68 -15.25 12.20 -4.87
N ARG A 69 -14.05 11.90 -5.40
CA ARG A 69 -13.86 10.88 -6.45
C ARG A 69 -13.06 9.71 -5.90
N ARG A 70 -13.60 8.52 -6.11
CA ARG A 70 -12.87 7.30 -5.80
C ARG A 70 -11.85 6.98 -6.90
N VAL A 71 -10.79 6.26 -6.54
CA VAL A 71 -9.68 5.93 -7.45
C VAL A 71 -10.14 5.34 -8.79
N ARG A 72 -11.20 4.54 -8.81
CA ARG A 72 -11.74 3.95 -10.05
C ARG A 72 -12.28 5.00 -11.02
N GLU A 73 -12.76 6.13 -10.52
CA GLU A 73 -13.23 7.26 -11.31
C GLU A 73 -12.08 8.13 -11.86
N LEU A 74 -10.88 7.99 -11.31
CA LEU A 74 -9.67 8.70 -11.76
C LEU A 74 -9.00 7.99 -12.93
N ALA A 75 -9.28 6.69 -13.12
CA ALA A 75 -8.70 5.90 -14.19
C ALA A 75 -9.29 6.32 -15.56
N SER A 76 -8.40 6.56 -16.53
CA SER A 76 -8.79 6.87 -17.91
C SER A 76 -9.51 5.71 -18.63
N HIS A 77 -9.34 4.48 -18.11
CA HIS A 77 -9.98 3.26 -18.59
C HIS A 77 -10.48 2.41 -17.43
N PRO A 78 -11.81 2.33 -17.19
CA PRO A 78 -12.40 1.53 -16.10
C PRO A 78 -12.05 0.04 -16.15
N THR A 79 -11.75 -0.48 -17.33
CA THR A 79 -11.41 -1.91 -17.57
C THR A 79 -10.00 -2.30 -17.12
N LEU A 80 -9.19 -1.35 -16.66
CA LEU A 80 -7.84 -1.61 -16.15
C LEU A 80 -7.81 -2.47 -14.89
N PHE A 81 -8.87 -2.43 -14.09
CA PHE A 81 -8.93 -3.10 -12.81
C PHE A 81 -9.96 -4.22 -12.83
N PRO A 82 -9.58 -5.44 -12.42
CA PRO A 82 -10.54 -6.51 -12.18
C PRO A 82 -11.62 -6.05 -11.19
N GLU A 83 -12.81 -6.58 -11.34
CA GLU A 83 -13.86 -6.43 -10.35
C GLU A 83 -13.36 -6.96 -9.00
N GLY A 84 -13.60 -6.21 -7.90
CA GLY A 84 -13.16 -6.60 -6.56
C GLY A 84 -11.70 -6.30 -6.20
N LEU A 85 -10.87 -5.75 -7.11
CA LEU A 85 -9.53 -5.30 -6.72
C LEU A 85 -9.64 -4.14 -5.71
N GLY A 86 -8.89 -4.22 -4.60
CA GLY A 86 -8.85 -3.16 -3.57
C GLY A 86 -8.46 -1.79 -4.14
N GLU A 87 -9.03 -0.73 -3.60
CA GLU A 87 -8.78 0.63 -4.08
C GLU A 87 -7.33 1.08 -3.88
N ASP A 88 -6.68 0.66 -2.79
CA ASP A 88 -5.26 0.85 -2.54
C ASP A 88 -4.39 0.25 -3.65
N ARG A 89 -4.70 -0.98 -4.06
CA ARG A 89 -4.02 -1.65 -5.17
C ARG A 89 -4.30 -0.95 -6.50
N CYS A 90 -5.54 -0.52 -6.74
CA CYS A 90 -5.88 0.29 -7.92
C CYS A 90 -5.04 1.58 -7.98
N ALA A 91 -4.94 2.29 -6.86
CA ALA A 91 -4.16 3.52 -6.77
C ALA A 91 -2.65 3.24 -6.96
N ALA A 92 -2.10 2.21 -6.31
CA ALA A 92 -0.71 1.83 -6.51
C ALA A 92 -0.39 1.51 -7.98
N ILE A 93 -1.31 0.85 -8.71
CA ILE A 93 -1.18 0.58 -10.15
C ILE A 93 -1.14 1.89 -10.96
N LEU A 94 -2.03 2.85 -10.67
CA LEU A 94 -2.01 4.14 -11.34
C LEU A 94 -0.71 4.90 -11.09
N GLY A 95 -0.23 4.91 -9.83
CA GLY A 95 1.06 5.51 -9.47
C GLY A 95 2.24 4.86 -10.20
N ALA A 96 2.30 3.54 -10.21
CA ALA A 96 3.35 2.80 -10.90
C ALA A 96 3.36 3.05 -12.42
N ARG A 97 2.19 3.14 -13.04
CA ARG A 97 2.07 3.45 -14.47
C ARG A 97 2.53 4.86 -14.83
N ARG A 98 2.32 5.83 -13.95
CA ARG A 98 2.86 7.20 -14.13
C ARG A 98 4.38 7.21 -14.08
N ARG A 99 4.98 6.40 -13.19
CA ARG A 99 6.44 6.29 -13.05
C ARG A 99 7.11 5.50 -14.18
N ALA A 100 6.44 4.49 -14.71
CA ALA A 100 6.99 3.59 -15.72
C ALA A 100 5.98 3.36 -16.87
N PRO A 101 5.65 4.40 -17.66
CA PRO A 101 4.72 4.27 -18.77
C PRO A 101 5.24 3.29 -19.82
N GLY A 102 4.37 2.41 -20.31
CA GLY A 102 4.70 1.43 -21.36
C GLY A 102 5.65 0.31 -20.92
N ARG A 103 5.80 0.07 -19.61
CA ARG A 103 6.64 -1.02 -19.08
C ARG A 103 5.81 -2.03 -18.28
N ASP A 104 6.26 -3.27 -18.31
CA ASP A 104 5.80 -4.26 -17.33
C ASP A 104 6.28 -3.85 -15.94
N VAL A 105 5.36 -3.93 -14.95
CA VAL A 105 5.61 -3.48 -13.58
C VAL A 105 5.19 -4.56 -12.60
N LEU A 106 6.02 -4.81 -11.59
CA LEU A 106 5.64 -5.51 -10.38
C LEU A 106 5.58 -4.49 -9.24
N ILE A 107 4.45 -4.41 -8.58
CA ILE A 107 4.26 -3.59 -7.38
C ILE A 107 4.30 -4.53 -6.18
N VAL A 108 5.09 -4.16 -5.18
CA VAL A 108 5.17 -4.82 -3.88
C VAL A 108 4.78 -3.80 -2.82
N ASP A 109 3.64 -4.01 -2.17
CA ASP A 109 3.22 -3.17 -1.03
C ASP A 109 3.31 -3.99 0.25
N CYS A 110 4.22 -3.58 1.15
CA CYS A 110 4.46 -4.23 2.43
C CYS A 110 3.91 -3.38 3.58
N GLY A 111 2.61 -3.51 3.81
CA GLY A 111 1.86 -2.84 4.86
C GLY A 111 1.30 -3.80 5.91
N THR A 112 0.03 -3.63 6.28
CA THR A 112 -0.72 -4.57 7.13
C THR A 112 -0.75 -5.96 6.51
N CYS A 113 -1.02 -6.02 5.21
CA CYS A 113 -0.75 -7.18 4.37
C CYS A 113 0.45 -6.91 3.46
N LEU A 114 1.09 -7.96 2.99
CA LEU A 114 1.91 -7.92 1.80
C LEU A 114 1.00 -8.14 0.60
N THR A 115 1.00 -7.23 -0.36
CA THR A 115 0.40 -7.45 -1.67
C THR A 115 1.43 -7.35 -2.77
N THR A 116 1.26 -8.14 -3.84
CA THR A 116 1.99 -7.92 -5.08
C THR A 116 1.03 -7.88 -6.25
N ASP A 117 1.30 -7.01 -7.22
CA ASP A 117 0.52 -6.87 -8.44
C ASP A 117 1.42 -6.80 -9.66
N LEU A 118 1.20 -7.71 -10.62
CA LEU A 118 1.91 -7.72 -11.88
C LEU A 118 1.04 -7.07 -12.96
N ILE A 119 1.60 -6.06 -13.61
CA ILE A 119 0.93 -5.25 -14.62
C ILE A 119 1.72 -5.31 -15.90
N SER A 120 1.06 -5.55 -17.02
CA SER A 120 1.70 -5.52 -18.34
C SER A 120 1.93 -4.10 -18.84
N SER A 121 2.80 -3.96 -19.83
CA SER A 121 3.18 -2.69 -20.45
C SER A 121 1.99 -1.94 -21.07
N ASP A 122 0.95 -2.65 -21.52
CA ASP A 122 -0.31 -2.09 -22.00
C ASP A 122 -1.31 -1.78 -20.87
N GLY A 123 -0.96 -2.12 -19.62
CA GLY A 123 -1.70 -1.79 -18.41
C GLY A 123 -2.70 -2.82 -17.95
N GLN A 124 -2.69 -4.04 -18.49
CA GLN A 124 -3.50 -5.12 -17.97
C GLN A 124 -2.97 -5.61 -16.62
N HIS A 125 -3.87 -5.81 -15.67
CA HIS A 125 -3.58 -6.51 -14.43
C HIS A 125 -3.46 -8.01 -14.71
N LEU A 126 -2.25 -8.55 -14.57
CA LEU A 126 -1.93 -9.95 -14.88
C LEU A 126 -2.13 -10.89 -13.68
N GLY A 127 -2.49 -10.34 -12.54
CA GLY A 127 -2.70 -11.05 -11.28
C GLY A 127 -1.87 -10.48 -10.15
N GLY A 128 -2.15 -10.95 -8.95
CA GLY A 128 -1.45 -10.53 -7.74
C GLY A 128 -1.68 -11.51 -6.60
N ILE A 129 -1.01 -11.28 -5.49
CA ILE A 129 -1.17 -12.07 -4.26
C ILE A 129 -1.46 -11.15 -3.08
N ILE A 130 -2.03 -11.73 -2.04
CA ILE A 130 -2.18 -11.11 -0.72
C ILE A 130 -1.66 -12.13 0.30
N SER A 131 -0.79 -11.67 1.19
CA SER A 131 -0.26 -12.49 2.27
C SER A 131 -0.14 -11.64 3.55
N PRO A 132 -0.05 -12.23 4.74
CA PRO A 132 0.09 -11.46 5.96
C PRO A 132 1.37 -10.63 5.98
N GLY A 133 1.27 -9.34 6.37
CA GLY A 133 2.44 -8.52 6.69
C GLY A 133 3.09 -8.93 8.01
N LEU A 134 4.19 -8.26 8.40
CA LEU A 134 4.99 -8.65 9.56
C LEU A 134 4.17 -8.75 10.84
N ARG A 135 3.39 -7.72 11.15
CA ARG A 135 2.58 -7.66 12.37
C ARG A 135 1.56 -8.78 12.41
N LEU A 136 0.82 -9.00 11.33
CA LEU A 136 -0.18 -10.07 11.25
C LEU A 136 0.44 -11.47 11.41
N ARG A 137 1.66 -11.69 10.91
CA ARG A 137 2.38 -12.96 11.11
C ARG A 137 2.68 -13.20 12.59
N LEU A 138 3.17 -12.19 13.29
CA LEU A 138 3.51 -12.27 14.71
C LEU A 138 2.25 -12.43 15.58
N GLU A 139 1.22 -11.62 15.33
CA GLU A 139 -0.07 -11.69 16.03
C GLU A 139 -0.73 -13.07 15.84
N SER A 140 -0.77 -13.58 14.61
CA SER A 140 -1.35 -14.88 14.30
C SER A 140 -0.64 -16.03 15.03
N MET A 141 0.69 -15.99 15.15
CA MET A 141 1.43 -16.98 15.93
C MET A 141 1.07 -16.95 17.41
N HIS A 142 0.94 -15.75 17.98
CA HIS A 142 0.52 -15.58 19.37
C HIS A 142 -0.94 -16.03 19.61
N GLU A 143 -1.86 -15.55 18.77
CA GLU A 143 -3.30 -15.79 18.96
C GLU A 143 -3.71 -17.25 18.74
N HIS A 144 -3.00 -17.97 17.85
CA HIS A 144 -3.38 -19.35 17.47
C HIS A 144 -2.48 -20.43 18.03
N THR A 145 -1.61 -20.11 19.00
CA THR A 145 -0.81 -21.12 19.72
C THR A 145 -0.86 -20.90 21.23
N ALA A 146 -0.74 -21.99 21.98
CA ALA A 146 -0.88 -21.93 23.44
C ALA A 146 0.33 -21.32 24.19
N ALA A 147 1.52 -21.31 23.55
CA ALA A 147 2.76 -21.03 24.24
C ALA A 147 3.59 -19.89 23.63
N LEU A 148 3.27 -19.43 22.43
CA LEU A 148 4.04 -18.37 21.80
C LEU A 148 3.64 -17.00 22.38
N PRO A 149 4.63 -16.21 22.84
CA PRO A 149 4.36 -14.89 23.42
C PRO A 149 3.93 -13.87 22.36
N GLN A 150 3.37 -12.76 22.82
CA GLN A 150 3.17 -11.59 21.97
C GLN A 150 4.53 -10.91 21.74
N VAL A 151 4.98 -10.86 20.50
CA VAL A 151 6.30 -10.34 20.11
C VAL A 151 6.14 -9.05 19.30
N SER A 152 6.94 -8.02 19.67
CA SER A 152 7.02 -6.76 18.92
C SER A 152 7.63 -6.97 17.53
N CYS A 153 7.21 -6.15 16.56
CA CYS A 153 7.84 -6.05 15.26
C CYS A 153 9.27 -5.48 15.33
N GLU A 154 9.60 -4.77 16.40
CA GLU A 154 10.90 -4.15 16.61
C GLU A 154 11.87 -5.11 17.29
N GLY A 155 13.17 -4.97 16.97
CA GLY A 155 14.24 -5.76 17.53
C GLY A 155 14.97 -6.61 16.51
N GLU A 156 15.91 -7.41 16.99
CA GLU A 156 16.72 -8.28 16.15
C GLU A 156 15.89 -9.40 15.53
N ALA A 157 16.14 -9.67 14.25
CA ALA A 157 15.50 -10.72 13.47
C ALA A 157 16.58 -11.61 12.81
N PRO A 158 17.35 -12.36 13.60
CA PRO A 158 18.43 -13.19 13.07
C PRO A 158 17.87 -14.30 12.17
N LEU A 159 18.70 -14.77 11.25
CA LEU A 159 18.33 -15.90 10.39
C LEU A 159 18.17 -17.20 11.18
N TRP A 160 18.99 -17.38 12.19
CA TRP A 160 18.98 -18.50 13.15
C TRP A 160 19.02 -17.92 14.56
N ALA A 161 17.98 -18.16 15.34
CA ALA A 161 17.76 -17.58 16.65
C ALA A 161 17.94 -18.61 17.77
N PHE A 162 18.23 -18.12 18.97
CA PHE A 162 18.36 -18.94 20.18
C PHE A 162 17.21 -18.74 21.17
N THR A 163 16.45 -17.66 21.02
CA THR A 163 15.28 -17.37 21.85
C THR A 163 13.98 -17.46 21.05
N THR A 164 12.86 -17.72 21.74
CA THR A 164 11.54 -17.79 21.08
C THR A 164 11.19 -16.48 20.37
N ASP A 165 11.40 -15.34 21.02
CA ASP A 165 11.07 -14.02 20.49
C ASP A 165 11.85 -13.72 19.21
N GLU A 166 13.16 -13.98 19.22
CA GLU A 166 14.01 -13.82 18.05
C GLU A 166 13.62 -14.80 16.94
N ALA A 167 13.28 -16.05 17.29
CA ALA A 167 12.87 -17.04 16.31
C ALA A 167 11.57 -16.66 15.62
N MET A 168 10.56 -16.17 16.37
CA MET A 168 9.31 -15.67 15.82
C MET A 168 9.54 -14.45 14.92
N ARG A 169 10.31 -13.46 15.40
CA ARG A 169 10.62 -12.24 14.64
C ARG A 169 11.47 -12.56 13.41
N GLY A 170 12.51 -13.38 13.58
CA GLY A 170 13.38 -13.82 12.50
C GLY A 170 12.61 -14.60 11.42
N GLY A 171 11.77 -15.53 11.83
CA GLY A 171 10.90 -16.29 10.92
C GLY A 171 9.93 -15.41 10.16
N ALA A 172 9.26 -14.47 10.83
CA ALA A 172 8.32 -13.56 10.20
C ALA A 172 9.01 -12.56 9.24
N MET A 173 10.10 -11.92 9.68
CA MET A 173 10.81 -10.90 8.90
C MET A 173 11.56 -11.50 7.71
N ASN A 174 12.38 -12.53 7.95
CA ASN A 174 13.12 -13.20 6.88
C ASN A 174 12.18 -13.95 5.94
N GLY A 175 11.08 -14.53 6.47
CA GLY A 175 10.04 -15.14 5.65
C GLY A 175 9.42 -14.16 4.65
N LEU A 176 9.08 -12.93 5.10
CA LEU A 176 8.62 -11.85 4.21
C LEU A 176 9.66 -11.49 3.14
N ARG A 177 10.92 -11.33 3.55
CA ARG A 177 12.00 -11.01 2.63
C ARG A 177 12.15 -12.08 1.55
N PHE A 178 12.21 -13.35 1.93
CA PHE A 178 12.33 -14.47 0.99
C PHE A 178 11.13 -14.59 0.07
N GLU A 179 9.92 -14.36 0.59
CA GLU A 179 8.69 -14.35 -0.18
C GLU A 179 8.72 -13.26 -1.26
N ILE A 180 9.05 -12.02 -0.90
CA ILE A 180 9.15 -10.89 -1.82
C ILE A 180 10.22 -11.15 -2.89
N ASP A 181 11.44 -11.53 -2.49
CA ASP A 181 12.51 -11.84 -3.42
C ASP A 181 12.15 -13.01 -4.35
N GLY A 182 11.40 -13.99 -3.83
CA GLY A 182 10.85 -15.09 -4.62
C GLY A 182 9.91 -14.61 -5.71
N TYR A 183 8.93 -13.76 -5.39
CA TYR A 183 7.99 -13.19 -6.36
C TYR A 183 8.70 -12.28 -7.38
N ILE A 184 9.67 -11.49 -6.95
CA ILE A 184 10.47 -10.66 -7.88
C ILE A 184 11.23 -11.52 -8.88
N ARG A 185 11.89 -12.60 -8.43
CA ARG A 185 12.58 -13.55 -9.31
C ARG A 185 11.62 -14.19 -10.32
N GLU A 186 10.44 -14.63 -9.88
CA GLU A 186 9.44 -15.24 -10.76
C GLU A 186 8.88 -14.22 -11.77
N ALA A 187 8.61 -12.99 -11.34
CA ALA A 187 8.18 -11.94 -12.26
C ALA A 187 9.24 -11.65 -13.33
N ARG A 188 10.51 -11.55 -12.95
CA ARG A 188 11.64 -11.34 -13.89
C ARG A 188 11.84 -12.51 -14.84
N ARG A 189 11.61 -13.74 -14.37
CA ARG A 189 11.67 -14.93 -15.22
C ARG A 189 10.59 -14.93 -16.29
N LYS A 190 9.37 -14.47 -15.95
CA LYS A 190 8.23 -14.40 -16.89
C LYS A 190 8.25 -13.17 -17.76
N ARG A 191 8.78 -12.05 -17.26
CA ARG A 191 8.76 -10.73 -17.88
C ARG A 191 10.15 -10.09 -17.78
N SER A 192 10.95 -10.29 -18.84
CA SER A 192 12.29 -9.69 -18.90
C SER A 192 12.20 -8.17 -18.84
N GLY A 193 12.96 -7.56 -17.93
CA GLY A 193 12.99 -6.11 -17.76
C GLY A 193 11.80 -5.53 -16.98
N VAL A 194 11.00 -6.36 -16.27
CA VAL A 194 9.96 -5.86 -15.37
C VAL A 194 10.54 -4.87 -14.37
N LYS A 195 9.92 -3.70 -14.26
CA LYS A 195 10.27 -2.70 -13.27
C LYS A 195 9.60 -3.07 -11.93
N VAL A 196 10.35 -3.05 -10.84
CA VAL A 196 9.83 -3.39 -9.52
C VAL A 196 9.74 -2.13 -8.67
N PHE A 197 8.54 -1.82 -8.19
CA PHE A 197 8.28 -0.77 -7.21
C PHE A 197 7.98 -1.40 -5.85
N TYR A 198 8.65 -0.89 -4.81
CA TYR A 198 8.42 -1.28 -3.43
C TYR A 198 7.79 -0.10 -2.68
N THR A 199 6.65 -0.34 -2.06
CA THR A 199 5.93 0.64 -1.23
C THR A 199 5.50 0.00 0.10
N GLY A 200 4.83 0.76 0.94
CA GLY A 200 4.41 0.32 2.27
C GLY A 200 5.28 0.92 3.38
N GLY A 201 4.99 0.51 4.61
CA GLY A 201 5.61 1.10 5.80
C GLY A 201 6.79 0.31 6.38
N LEU A 202 7.06 -0.89 5.89
CA LEU A 202 8.11 -1.76 6.42
C LEU A 202 9.38 -1.68 5.53
N PRO A 203 10.48 -1.10 6.03
CA PRO A 203 11.74 -1.14 5.28
C PRO A 203 12.35 -2.55 5.37
N LEU A 204 12.56 -3.19 4.22
CA LEU A 204 13.20 -4.49 4.11
C LEU A 204 14.46 -4.41 3.27
N ALA A 205 15.53 -5.06 3.74
CA ALA A 205 16.74 -5.26 2.95
C ALA A 205 16.53 -6.44 1.99
N LEU A 206 16.04 -6.15 0.79
CA LEU A 206 15.82 -7.13 -0.27
C LEU A 206 17.14 -7.41 -1.01
N GLU A 207 17.30 -8.63 -1.51
CA GLU A 207 18.41 -8.99 -2.40
C GLU A 207 18.16 -8.48 -3.83
N SER A 208 16.88 -8.40 -4.20
CA SER A 208 16.45 -7.91 -5.50
C SER A 208 16.50 -6.38 -5.57
N GLU A 209 16.98 -5.86 -6.70
CA GLU A 209 16.90 -4.41 -6.98
C GLU A 209 15.44 -3.97 -7.13
N VAL A 210 15.05 -2.95 -6.37
CA VAL A 210 13.72 -2.35 -6.38
C VAL A 210 13.80 -0.82 -6.32
N GLU A 211 12.81 -0.15 -6.88
CA GLU A 211 12.63 1.29 -6.68
C GLU A 211 11.67 1.52 -5.50
N VAL A 212 12.17 2.13 -4.44
CA VAL A 212 11.36 2.42 -3.25
C VAL A 212 10.52 3.67 -3.47
N CYS A 213 9.20 3.52 -3.36
CA CYS A 213 8.20 4.57 -3.58
C CYS A 213 7.24 4.64 -2.37
N PRO A 214 7.58 5.35 -1.29
CA PRO A 214 6.84 5.29 -0.02
C PRO A 214 5.37 5.74 -0.12
N ASN A 215 5.04 6.54 -1.12
CA ASN A 215 3.72 7.15 -1.31
C ASN A 215 3.07 6.78 -2.64
N LEU A 216 3.38 5.59 -3.17
CA LEU A 216 2.92 5.15 -4.50
C LEU A 216 1.39 5.17 -4.64
N VAL A 217 0.65 4.86 -3.58
CA VAL A 217 -0.82 4.94 -3.54
C VAL A 217 -1.29 6.39 -3.72
N LEU A 218 -0.71 7.35 -2.99
CA LEU A 218 -1.06 8.78 -3.15
C LEU A 218 -0.67 9.32 -4.54
N GLU A 219 0.43 8.86 -5.12
CA GLU A 219 0.81 9.19 -6.49
C GLU A 219 -0.23 8.71 -7.50
N GLY A 220 -0.89 7.60 -7.21
CA GLY A 220 -1.99 7.09 -8.02
C GLY A 220 -3.27 7.91 -7.94
N LEU A 221 -3.43 8.70 -6.88
CA LEU A 221 -4.57 9.59 -6.69
C LEU A 221 -4.38 10.98 -7.32
N LEU A 222 -3.18 11.33 -7.80
CA LEU A 222 -2.97 12.55 -8.59
C LEU A 222 -3.74 12.50 -9.90
#